data_58ed4a4a7b0e70ef2b83e393ef41289f
#
_entry.id   58ed4a4a7b0e70ef2b83e393ef41289f
#
_cell.length_a   1.000
_cell.length_b   1.000
_cell.length_c   1.000
_cell.angle_alpha   90.00
_cell.angle_beta   90.00
_cell.angle_gamma   90.00
#
_symmetry.space_group_name_H-M   'P 1'
#
loop_
_entity.id
_entity.type
_entity.pdbx_description
1 polymer ?
#
loop_
_entity_poly.entity_id
_entity_poly.type
_entity_poly.pdbx_seq_one_letter_code
_entity_poly.pdbx_strand_id
1 'polypeptide(L)'
;MSQLFIGKPDYQNEPDYCAYFFELVPEIGLLDALKQSLEQTISFIASLTPEQWQFAYQKNKWTTAQVVRHIIDCERVYTYRAFRFSRLDNTPLAAFDENRYIANIAPHFLEKETLLKEYEHVRNATISLFSNMNTEMLDFKGKSGAVNYTTRGLGYMNVGHKLHH
;
A
#
# COMPACT_ATOMS: atom_id res chain seq x y z
N MET A 1 26.58 -7.03 2.93
CA MET A 1 25.69 -8.09 2.42
C MET A 1 24.86 -7.48 1.31
N SER A 2 24.74 -8.12 0.13
CA SER A 2 23.86 -7.65 -0.91
C SER A 2 22.40 -7.74 -0.42
N GLN A 3 21.63 -6.68 -0.61
CA GLN A 3 20.20 -6.66 -0.27
C GLN A 3 19.46 -7.75 -1.09
N LEU A 4 18.57 -8.52 -0.44
CA LEU A 4 17.79 -9.56 -1.09
C LEU A 4 16.91 -8.92 -2.19
N PHE A 5 17.00 -9.44 -3.41
CA PHE A 5 16.05 -9.07 -4.47
C PHE A 5 14.68 -9.72 -4.18
N ILE A 6 13.66 -8.88 -3.96
CA ILE A 6 12.30 -9.34 -3.72
C ILE A 6 11.53 -9.22 -5.01
N GLY A 7 11.43 -10.32 -5.77
CA GLY A 7 10.63 -10.41 -6.99
C GLY A 7 9.13 -10.53 -6.72
N LYS A 8 8.30 -10.47 -7.79
CA LYS A 8 6.85 -10.64 -7.70
C LYS A 8 6.47 -11.98 -7.05
N PRO A 9 5.30 -12.06 -6.38
CA PRO A 9 4.81 -13.32 -5.83
C PRO A 9 4.42 -14.30 -6.93
N ASP A 10 4.32 -15.58 -6.57
CA ASP A 10 3.60 -16.55 -7.39
C ASP A 10 2.10 -16.25 -7.29
N TYR A 11 1.47 -15.89 -8.41
CA TYR A 11 0.07 -15.46 -8.47
C TYR A 11 -0.91 -16.54 -8.00
N GLN A 12 -0.54 -17.82 -8.11
CA GLN A 12 -1.35 -18.95 -7.62
C GLN A 12 -1.49 -18.96 -6.08
N ASN A 13 -0.60 -18.26 -5.39
CA ASN A 13 -0.62 -18.14 -3.95
C ASN A 13 -1.38 -16.91 -3.43
N GLU A 14 -1.94 -16.11 -4.32
CA GLU A 14 -2.60 -14.85 -4.01
C GLU A 14 -4.08 -14.87 -4.44
N PRO A 15 -4.92 -13.97 -3.93
CA PRO A 15 -6.27 -13.78 -4.46
C PRO A 15 -6.23 -13.34 -5.94
N ASP A 16 -7.13 -13.86 -6.75
CA ASP A 16 -7.16 -13.61 -8.21
C ASP A 16 -7.13 -12.13 -8.58
N TYR A 17 -7.80 -11.27 -7.81
CA TYR A 17 -7.83 -9.83 -8.08
C TYR A 17 -6.48 -9.13 -7.87
N CYS A 18 -5.55 -9.73 -7.15
CA CYS A 18 -4.23 -9.16 -6.89
C CYS A 18 -3.36 -9.14 -8.16
N ALA A 19 -3.58 -10.06 -9.11
CA ALA A 19 -2.82 -10.15 -10.35
C ALA A 19 -2.79 -8.81 -11.10
N TYR A 20 -3.94 -8.15 -11.21
CA TYR A 20 -4.05 -6.82 -11.82
C TYR A 20 -3.10 -5.79 -11.19
N PHE A 21 -3.04 -5.73 -9.87
CA PHE A 21 -2.18 -4.78 -9.15
C PHE A 21 -0.70 -5.14 -9.31
N PHE A 22 -0.36 -6.42 -9.30
CA PHE A 22 1.03 -6.86 -9.46
C PHE A 22 1.58 -6.53 -10.85
N GLU A 23 0.76 -6.60 -11.90
CA GLU A 23 1.14 -6.26 -13.26
C GLU A 23 1.45 -4.77 -13.45
N LEU A 24 0.84 -3.89 -12.64
CA LEU A 24 1.16 -2.46 -12.66
C LEU A 24 2.58 -2.16 -12.14
N VAL A 25 3.16 -3.06 -11.32
CA VAL A 25 4.47 -2.84 -10.71
C VAL A 25 5.59 -3.20 -11.68
N PRO A 26 6.57 -2.31 -11.95
CA PRO A 26 7.73 -2.61 -12.79
C PRO A 26 8.55 -3.81 -12.27
N GLU A 27 9.28 -4.46 -13.18
CA GLU A 27 10.17 -5.62 -12.87
C GLU A 27 11.52 -5.19 -12.29
N ILE A 28 11.50 -4.35 -11.25
CA ILE A 28 12.71 -3.80 -10.60
C ILE A 28 12.92 -4.29 -9.17
N GLY A 29 12.10 -5.21 -8.72
CA GLY A 29 12.07 -5.67 -7.33
C GLY A 29 11.30 -4.75 -6.40
N LEU A 30 10.75 -5.33 -5.32
CA LEU A 30 9.81 -4.64 -4.42
C LEU A 30 10.41 -3.38 -3.77
N LEU A 31 11.63 -3.48 -3.24
CA LEU A 31 12.21 -2.36 -2.48
C LEU A 31 12.50 -1.14 -3.36
N ASP A 32 12.95 -1.37 -4.58
CA ASP A 32 13.19 -0.29 -5.54
C ASP A 32 11.86 0.27 -6.06
N ALA A 33 10.86 -0.58 -6.28
CA ALA A 33 9.51 -0.15 -6.64
C ALA A 33 8.87 0.72 -5.54
N LEU A 34 9.02 0.36 -4.26
CA LEU A 34 8.54 1.15 -3.12
C LEU A 34 9.20 2.53 -3.05
N LYS A 35 10.54 2.59 -3.22
CA LYS A 35 11.32 3.85 -3.21
C LYS A 35 10.94 4.74 -4.39
N GLN A 36 10.93 4.20 -5.60
CA GLN A 36 10.54 4.94 -6.80
C GLN A 36 9.10 5.48 -6.69
N SER A 37 8.18 4.64 -6.21
CA SER A 37 6.80 5.04 -5.98
C SER A 37 6.68 6.16 -4.93
N LEU A 38 7.52 6.16 -3.87
CA LEU A 38 7.56 7.23 -2.87
C LEU A 38 7.91 8.57 -3.53
N GLU A 39 9.04 8.63 -4.25
CA GLU A 39 9.54 9.84 -4.90
C GLU A 39 8.53 10.41 -5.91
N GLN A 40 7.98 9.55 -6.77
CA GLN A 40 6.99 9.92 -7.76
C GLN A 40 5.71 10.48 -7.12
N THR A 41 5.23 9.84 -6.05
CA THR A 41 3.98 10.25 -5.40
C THR A 41 4.15 11.57 -4.66
N ILE A 42 5.26 11.77 -3.93
CA ILE A 42 5.54 13.04 -3.26
C ILE A 42 5.63 14.17 -4.28
N SER A 43 6.38 13.98 -5.38
CA SER A 43 6.51 14.99 -6.43
C SER A 43 5.17 15.33 -7.08
N PHE A 44 4.36 14.31 -7.37
CA PHE A 44 3.02 14.49 -7.94
C PHE A 44 2.11 15.28 -7.01
N ILE A 45 1.97 14.87 -5.75
CA ILE A 45 1.09 15.54 -4.78
C ILE A 45 1.57 16.98 -4.54
N ALA A 46 2.88 17.21 -4.44
CA ALA A 46 3.44 18.55 -4.24
C ALA A 46 3.10 19.50 -5.40
N SER A 47 2.99 18.98 -6.63
CA SER A 47 2.66 19.77 -7.83
C SER A 47 1.18 20.17 -7.95
N LEU A 48 0.28 19.53 -7.19
CA LEU A 48 -1.16 19.79 -7.29
C LEU A 48 -1.54 21.16 -6.74
N THR A 49 -2.40 21.87 -7.47
CA THR A 49 -3.01 23.12 -6.98
C THR A 49 -4.07 22.82 -5.89
N PRO A 50 -4.48 23.83 -5.10
CA PRO A 50 -5.58 23.65 -4.13
C PRO A 50 -6.86 23.16 -4.78
N GLU A 51 -7.19 23.62 -5.99
CA GLU A 51 -8.39 23.20 -6.74
C GLU A 51 -8.28 21.74 -7.16
N GLN A 52 -7.12 21.29 -7.65
CA GLN A 52 -6.85 19.91 -8.01
C GLN A 52 -6.89 18.98 -6.78
N TRP A 53 -6.44 19.48 -5.63
CA TRP A 53 -6.48 18.73 -4.37
C TRP A 53 -7.90 18.42 -3.90
N GLN A 54 -8.84 19.35 -4.12
CA GLN A 54 -10.25 19.21 -3.79
C GLN A 54 -11.10 18.66 -4.93
N PHE A 55 -10.51 18.38 -6.09
CA PHE A 55 -11.24 17.91 -7.26
C PHE A 55 -11.79 16.50 -7.06
N ALA A 56 -13.05 16.31 -7.43
CA ALA A 56 -13.68 15.00 -7.60
C ALA A 56 -14.23 14.91 -9.03
N TYR A 57 -13.93 13.83 -9.75
CA TYR A 57 -14.30 13.70 -11.16
C TYR A 57 -15.80 13.57 -11.39
N GLN A 58 -16.58 13.30 -10.33
CA GLN A 58 -18.03 13.20 -10.37
C GLN A 58 -18.62 13.48 -8.98
N LYS A 59 -19.88 13.94 -8.94
CA LYS A 59 -20.62 14.12 -7.68
C LYS A 59 -20.66 12.79 -6.88
N ASN A 60 -20.45 12.88 -5.58
CA ASN A 60 -20.38 11.74 -4.65
C ASN A 60 -19.20 10.76 -4.87
N LYS A 61 -18.18 11.17 -5.59
CA LYS A 61 -16.90 10.47 -5.67
C LYS A 61 -15.87 11.12 -4.75
N TRP A 62 -14.86 10.37 -4.39
CA TRP A 62 -13.77 10.88 -3.56
C TRP A 62 -13.01 12.00 -4.24
N THR A 63 -12.62 13.00 -3.47
CA THR A 63 -11.67 14.03 -3.90
C THR A 63 -10.26 13.43 -4.00
N THR A 64 -9.35 14.13 -4.68
CA THR A 64 -7.94 13.77 -4.73
C THR A 64 -7.36 13.58 -3.31
N ALA A 65 -7.69 14.49 -2.38
CA ALA A 65 -7.29 14.39 -0.98
C ALA A 65 -7.77 13.08 -0.32
N GLN A 66 -9.02 12.70 -0.57
CA GLN A 66 -9.59 11.46 -0.03
C GLN A 66 -8.96 10.21 -0.66
N VAL A 67 -8.61 10.26 -1.95
CA VAL A 67 -7.88 9.17 -2.61
C VAL A 67 -6.49 8.99 -2.00
N VAL A 68 -5.75 10.09 -1.76
CA VAL A 68 -4.44 10.02 -1.09
C VAL A 68 -4.58 9.48 0.32
N ARG A 69 -5.59 9.92 1.08
CA ARG A 69 -5.89 9.37 2.41
C ARG A 69 -6.15 7.87 2.35
N HIS A 70 -6.98 7.41 1.40
CA HIS A 70 -7.28 6.00 1.19
C HIS A 70 -6.02 5.17 0.89
N ILE A 71 -5.12 5.67 0.04
CA ILE A 71 -3.85 4.99 -0.25
C ILE A 71 -3.02 4.80 1.03
N ILE A 72 -2.92 5.82 1.87
CA ILE A 72 -2.18 5.77 3.15
C ILE A 72 -2.82 4.75 4.10
N ASP A 73 -4.13 4.76 4.23
CA ASP A 73 -4.86 3.85 5.13
C ASP A 73 -4.72 2.39 4.68
N CYS A 74 -4.85 2.12 3.38
CA CYS A 74 -4.64 0.80 2.82
C CYS A 74 -3.20 0.30 3.04
N GLU A 75 -2.20 1.16 2.84
CA GLU A 75 -0.80 0.79 3.08
C GLU A 75 -0.55 0.42 4.54
N ARG A 76 -1.15 1.16 5.49
CA ARG A 76 -1.10 0.80 6.91
C ARG A 76 -1.67 -0.59 7.17
N VAL A 77 -2.82 -0.90 6.58
CA VAL A 77 -3.47 -2.21 6.75
C VAL A 77 -2.65 -3.32 6.10
N TYR A 78 -2.21 -3.14 4.85
CA TYR A 78 -1.40 -4.15 4.15
C TYR A 78 -0.05 -4.38 4.85
N THR A 79 0.60 -3.31 5.31
CA THR A 79 1.88 -3.41 6.02
C THR A 79 1.71 -4.05 7.40
N TYR A 80 0.63 -3.78 8.13
CA TYR A 80 0.32 -4.48 9.37
C TYR A 80 0.12 -5.98 9.15
N ARG A 81 -0.62 -6.37 8.09
CA ARG A 81 -0.79 -7.78 7.73
C ARG A 81 0.55 -8.41 7.37
N ALA A 82 1.36 -7.74 6.55
CA ALA A 82 2.70 -8.19 6.17
C ALA A 82 3.60 -8.37 7.40
N PHE A 83 3.55 -7.44 8.35
CA PHE A 83 4.26 -7.57 9.63
C PHE A 83 3.88 -8.84 10.37
N ARG A 84 2.58 -9.10 10.58
CA ARG A 84 2.07 -10.27 11.28
C ARG A 84 2.53 -11.56 10.57
N PHE A 85 2.31 -11.64 9.27
CA PHE A 85 2.66 -12.82 8.47
C PHE A 85 4.17 -13.05 8.41
N SER A 86 4.99 -11.99 8.33
CA SER A 86 6.45 -12.12 8.39
C SER A 86 6.97 -12.66 9.74
N ARG A 87 6.14 -12.70 10.76
CA ARG A 87 6.44 -13.35 12.05
C ARG A 87 5.85 -14.76 12.15
N LEU A 88 5.44 -15.33 10.99
CA LEU A 88 4.81 -16.66 10.89
C LEU A 88 3.52 -16.77 11.73
N ASP A 89 2.87 -15.64 11.97
CA ASP A 89 1.63 -15.55 12.72
C ASP A 89 0.45 -15.96 11.82
N ASN A 90 -0.14 -17.12 12.11
CA ASN A 90 -1.26 -17.69 11.35
C ASN A 90 -2.64 -17.29 11.91
N THR A 91 -2.70 -16.38 12.89
CA THR A 91 -3.97 -15.88 13.42
C THR A 91 -4.75 -15.15 12.33
N PRO A 92 -5.99 -15.54 12.03
CA PRO A 92 -6.80 -14.86 11.02
C PRO A 92 -7.01 -13.38 11.38
N LEU A 93 -6.75 -12.50 10.42
CA LEU A 93 -6.93 -11.06 10.58
C LEU A 93 -8.28 -10.60 10.01
N ALA A 94 -8.84 -9.52 10.57
CA ALA A 94 -10.09 -8.96 10.12
C ALA A 94 -9.98 -8.30 8.73
N ALA A 95 -11.10 -8.28 7.99
CA ALA A 95 -11.28 -7.39 6.86
C ALA A 95 -11.50 -5.94 7.35
N PHE A 96 -11.42 -5.00 6.43
CA PHE A 96 -11.73 -3.59 6.68
C PHE A 96 -12.61 -3.03 5.55
N ASP A 97 -13.24 -1.89 5.81
CA ASP A 97 -14.10 -1.17 4.87
C ASP A 97 -13.51 0.22 4.64
N GLU A 98 -12.90 0.40 3.48
CA GLU A 98 -12.23 1.65 3.08
C GLU A 98 -13.22 2.82 2.94
N ASN A 99 -14.45 2.57 2.51
CA ASN A 99 -15.48 3.61 2.41
C ASN A 99 -15.86 4.15 3.79
N ARG A 100 -15.98 3.24 4.76
CA ARG A 100 -16.25 3.61 6.15
C ARG A 100 -15.08 4.40 6.75
N TYR A 101 -13.84 4.07 6.41
CA TYR A 101 -12.68 4.81 6.88
C TYR A 101 -12.72 6.25 6.38
N ILE A 102 -12.91 6.46 5.07
CA ILE A 102 -13.00 7.80 4.47
C ILE A 102 -14.21 8.59 5.02
N ALA A 103 -15.35 7.94 5.23
CA ALA A 103 -16.54 8.61 5.78
C ALA A 103 -16.36 9.12 7.21
N ASN A 104 -15.42 8.56 7.98
CA ASN A 104 -15.13 8.93 9.37
C ASN A 104 -13.93 9.89 9.51
N ILE A 105 -13.31 10.33 8.41
CA ILE A 105 -12.17 11.25 8.46
C ILE A 105 -12.66 12.69 8.68
N ALA A 106 -12.10 13.36 9.68
CA ALA A 106 -12.33 14.79 9.87
C ALA A 106 -11.55 15.62 8.81
N PRO A 107 -12.12 16.75 8.32
CA PRO A 107 -11.56 17.52 7.21
C PRO A 107 -10.08 17.94 7.37
N HIS A 108 -9.65 18.28 8.60
CA HIS A 108 -8.27 18.69 8.87
C HIS A 108 -7.23 17.58 8.64
N PHE A 109 -7.64 16.29 8.61
CA PHE A 109 -6.77 15.17 8.23
C PHE A 109 -6.60 15.01 6.72
N LEU A 110 -7.21 15.88 5.92
CA LEU A 110 -7.10 15.91 4.46
C LEU A 110 -6.22 17.06 3.95
N GLU A 111 -5.52 17.77 4.83
CA GLU A 111 -4.59 18.83 4.43
C GLU A 111 -3.38 18.26 3.71
N LYS A 112 -3.00 18.89 2.59
CA LYS A 112 -1.99 18.39 1.64
C LYS A 112 -0.63 18.14 2.31
N GLU A 113 -0.13 19.12 3.03
CA GLU A 113 1.18 19.06 3.72
C GLU A 113 1.19 17.97 4.80
N THR A 114 0.08 17.79 5.50
CA THR A 114 -0.08 16.72 6.49
C THR A 114 -0.04 15.35 5.84
N LEU A 115 -0.80 15.15 4.77
CA LEU A 115 -0.84 13.87 4.05
C LEU A 115 0.48 13.54 3.35
N LEU A 116 1.19 14.53 2.82
CA LEU A 116 2.53 14.33 2.25
C LEU A 116 3.51 13.74 3.28
N LYS A 117 3.61 14.37 4.44
CA LYS A 117 4.49 13.90 5.53
C LYS A 117 4.08 12.50 6.02
N GLU A 118 2.78 12.29 6.17
CA GLU A 118 2.26 11.00 6.63
C GLU A 118 2.54 9.88 5.62
N TYR A 119 2.34 10.12 4.32
CA TYR A 119 2.67 9.17 3.26
C TYR A 119 4.16 8.81 3.27
N GLU A 120 5.04 9.80 3.39
CA GLU A 120 6.48 9.58 3.48
C GLU A 120 6.85 8.70 4.68
N HIS A 121 6.29 8.98 5.87
CA HIS A 121 6.56 8.20 7.07
C HIS A 121 6.06 6.76 6.94
N VAL A 122 4.84 6.57 6.45
CA VAL A 122 4.24 5.24 6.28
C VAL A 122 5.03 4.42 5.26
N ARG A 123 5.35 4.99 4.10
CA ARG A 123 6.12 4.32 3.06
C ARG A 123 7.54 3.97 3.52
N ASN A 124 8.21 4.85 4.23
CA ASN A 124 9.53 4.56 4.80
C ASN A 124 9.47 3.43 5.85
N ALA A 125 8.43 3.38 6.68
CA ALA A 125 8.21 2.27 7.59
C ALA A 125 7.96 0.95 6.84
N THR A 126 7.20 0.97 5.74
CA THR A 126 6.99 -0.19 4.86
C THR A 126 8.32 -0.67 4.26
N ILE A 127 9.13 0.23 3.70
CA ILE A 127 10.45 -0.09 3.14
C ILE A 127 11.33 -0.73 4.21
N SER A 128 11.40 -0.13 5.41
CA SER A 128 12.18 -0.65 6.53
C SER A 128 11.75 -2.06 6.92
N LEU A 129 10.44 -2.34 6.97
CA LEU A 129 9.92 -3.66 7.31
C LEU A 129 10.38 -4.72 6.29
N PHE A 130 10.17 -4.46 4.99
CA PHE A 130 10.52 -5.43 3.93
C PHE A 130 12.03 -5.60 3.73
N SER A 131 12.83 -4.58 4.02
CA SER A 131 14.30 -4.64 3.90
C SER A 131 14.96 -5.69 4.80
N ASN A 132 14.26 -6.13 5.84
CA ASN A 132 14.79 -7.05 6.86
C ASN A 132 14.13 -8.44 6.81
N MET A 133 13.40 -8.77 5.74
CA MET A 133 12.75 -10.07 5.59
C MET A 133 13.64 -11.05 4.83
N ASN A 134 13.60 -12.32 5.24
CA ASN A 134 14.12 -13.45 4.48
C ASN A 134 13.01 -14.09 3.63
N THR A 135 13.36 -15.11 2.85
CA THR A 135 12.42 -15.80 1.94
C THR A 135 11.26 -16.47 2.69
N GLU A 136 11.54 -17.12 3.82
CA GLU A 136 10.50 -17.76 4.64
C GLU A 136 9.45 -16.74 5.12
N MET A 137 9.89 -15.57 5.61
CA MET A 137 9.01 -14.47 6.01
C MET A 137 8.19 -13.93 4.83
N LEU A 138 8.83 -13.79 3.67
CA LEU A 138 8.19 -13.25 2.47
C LEU A 138 7.11 -14.18 1.90
N ASP A 139 7.34 -15.48 1.96
CA ASP A 139 6.47 -16.47 1.31
C ASP A 139 5.45 -17.10 2.30
N PHE A 140 5.50 -16.70 3.57
CA PHE A 140 4.48 -17.12 4.54
C PHE A 140 3.10 -16.61 4.12
N LYS A 141 2.12 -17.52 4.13
CA LYS A 141 0.74 -17.29 3.70
C LYS A 141 -0.19 -17.17 4.90
N GLY A 142 -0.77 -16.02 5.10
CA GLY A 142 -1.71 -15.75 6.19
C GLY A 142 -3.11 -15.40 5.70
N LYS A 143 -4.11 -15.56 6.57
CA LYS A 143 -5.52 -15.28 6.27
C LYS A 143 -5.93 -13.88 6.71
N SER A 144 -6.64 -13.16 5.85
CA SER A 144 -7.30 -11.90 6.19
C SER A 144 -8.69 -11.80 5.56
N GLY A 145 -9.70 -11.65 6.40
CA GLY A 145 -11.08 -11.78 5.94
C GLY A 145 -11.34 -13.16 5.34
N ALA A 146 -11.86 -13.18 4.11
CA ALA A 146 -12.19 -14.42 3.39
C ALA A 146 -11.03 -14.98 2.53
N VAL A 147 -9.90 -14.28 2.42
CA VAL A 147 -8.81 -14.60 1.48
C VAL A 147 -7.47 -14.79 2.18
N ASN A 148 -6.53 -15.40 1.48
CA ASN A 148 -5.16 -15.56 1.94
C ASN A 148 -4.22 -14.71 1.07
N TYR A 149 -3.16 -14.18 1.69
CA TYR A 149 -2.09 -13.46 1.02
C TYR A 149 -0.74 -13.99 1.47
N THR A 150 0.27 -13.91 0.61
CA THR A 150 1.64 -14.00 1.10
C THR A 150 2.09 -12.63 1.63
N THR A 151 3.09 -12.61 2.49
CA THR A 151 3.74 -11.36 2.92
C THR A 151 4.28 -10.59 1.71
N ARG A 152 4.88 -11.29 0.75
CA ARG A 152 5.39 -10.76 -0.52
C ARG A 152 4.28 -10.09 -1.33
N GLY A 153 3.14 -10.76 -1.50
CA GLY A 153 1.97 -10.22 -2.19
C GLY A 153 1.47 -8.92 -1.57
N LEU A 154 1.41 -8.84 -0.24
CA LEU A 154 1.03 -7.61 0.46
C LEU A 154 2.01 -6.46 0.21
N GLY A 155 3.31 -6.75 0.08
CA GLY A 155 4.30 -5.76 -0.33
C GLY A 155 4.03 -5.20 -1.72
N TYR A 156 3.76 -6.07 -2.69
CA TYR A 156 3.42 -5.67 -4.06
C TYR A 156 2.07 -4.97 -4.15
N MET A 157 1.09 -5.33 -3.31
CA MET A 157 -0.18 -4.60 -3.19
C MET A 157 0.03 -3.14 -2.79
N ASN A 158 0.97 -2.82 -1.90
CA ASN A 158 1.26 -1.43 -1.50
C ASN A 158 1.70 -0.55 -2.68
N VAL A 159 2.42 -1.11 -3.65
CA VAL A 159 2.84 -0.38 -4.86
C VAL A 159 1.73 -0.40 -5.92
N GLY A 160 1.21 -1.57 -6.24
CA GLY A 160 0.23 -1.75 -7.30
C GLY A 160 -1.09 -1.02 -7.03
N HIS A 161 -1.59 -1.06 -5.80
CA HIS A 161 -2.80 -0.32 -5.39
C HIS A 161 -2.62 1.20 -5.53
N LYS A 162 -1.45 1.73 -5.14
CA LYS A 162 -1.13 3.15 -5.35
C LYS A 162 -1.07 3.50 -6.85
N LEU A 163 -0.52 2.62 -7.70
CA LEU A 163 -0.44 2.86 -9.14
C LEU A 163 -1.80 2.78 -9.84
N HIS A 164 -2.74 2.03 -9.27
CA HIS A 164 -4.13 1.99 -9.74
C HIS A 164 -4.85 3.33 -9.55
N HIS A 165 -4.61 4.01 -8.46
CA HIS A 165 -5.19 5.32 -8.15
C HIS A 165 -4.41 6.47 -8.76
#